data_47b52431f73649f960f269045b354938
#
_entry.id   47b52431f73649f960f269045b354938
#
_cell.length_a   1.000
_cell.length_b   1.000
_cell.length_c   1.000
_cell.angle_alpha   90.00
_cell.angle_beta   90.00
_cell.angle_gamma   90.00
#
_symmetry.space_group_name_H-M   'P 1'
#
loop_
_entity.id
_entity.type
_entity.pdbx_description
1 polymer ?
#
loop_
_entity_poly.entity_id
_entity_poly.type
_entity_poly.pdbx_seq_one_letter_code
_entity_poly.pdbx_strand_id
1 'polypeptide(L)'
;MSSADIITLPQILSRVPELVSNLPAMVKGSRMAKTTDTRKPLGLGVAIEHATSINPNGAAVLYQDTELTYKQFNAWANRIADYLASIGLKKGDTIAVNIENRPELLATVVGCAKLGICAALINTSQRGKVLIHSFNLVNPKAAIVGAELVDAIEEVRADLDLKDNFFYFADQDTLENPGDAPEGYKNLATEIKDCSSENPASTKQTFLKDPLFYIYTSGTTGLPKAVVFNHGRWEKAYGGFGFSAVRLGKNDRIYTTLPFYHATGMVVCWASAIANAGSLVIARKFSASGFWDDIRRYNCTAFGYVGELCRYLHEQPEKPNDQDNQIHTIVGNGLRPSIWKDFKQRFGIDRVVELYASSEGNVAFSNVFNFDNTVGFSPVSYAIVKYDKEREEPVRNSNGNMIKVKRGEAGLMLGEITDKTPFDGYTDPEKTEKSIFRDVFKKGDAWFNTGDMMRDIGFRHAQFVDRLGDTFRWKGENVSTTEVEQILDGFDGIQESVVYGVEIPNTNGRAGMAQVRMTCSHEEFDYQGLCAYLKQELPAYAIPVFLRINEQEMETTGTFKHQKNKLKDQKYDLAQQDNPVYVLLPGESCYQRLDEETQKGIDGGAYRF
;
A
#
# COMPACT_ATOMS: atom_id res chain seq x y z
N MET A 1 -13.58 -25.31 -3.10
CA MET A 1 -12.38 -24.85 -2.36
C MET A 1 -11.16 -25.35 -3.10
N SER A 2 -10.40 -24.49 -3.78
CA SER A 2 -9.12 -24.87 -4.35
C SER A 2 -8.21 -25.32 -3.20
N SER A 3 -7.56 -26.46 -3.35
CA SER A 3 -6.55 -26.92 -2.40
C SER A 3 -5.54 -25.80 -2.21
N ALA A 4 -5.32 -25.36 -0.97
CA ALA A 4 -4.27 -24.40 -0.67
C ALA A 4 -2.98 -24.85 -1.36
N ASP A 5 -2.31 -23.95 -2.07
CA ASP A 5 -1.02 -24.20 -2.73
C ASP A 5 0.06 -24.39 -1.64
N ILE A 6 0.04 -25.58 -0.99
CA ILE A 6 0.98 -25.91 0.07
C ILE A 6 2.36 -26.12 -0.54
N ILE A 7 3.33 -25.33 -0.07
CA ILE A 7 4.71 -25.45 -0.51
C ILE A 7 5.31 -26.75 0.00
N THR A 8 5.88 -27.53 -0.90
CA THR A 8 6.52 -28.82 -0.63
C THR A 8 8.04 -28.71 -0.61
N LEU A 9 8.72 -29.69 0.00
CA LEU A 9 10.19 -29.72 0.01
C LEU A 9 10.81 -29.75 -1.41
N PRO A 10 10.29 -30.53 -2.38
CA PRO A 10 10.80 -30.49 -3.76
C PRO A 10 10.69 -29.08 -4.40
N GLN A 11 9.61 -28.34 -4.14
CA GLN A 11 9.46 -26.97 -4.63
C GLN A 11 10.50 -26.03 -4.01
N ILE A 12 10.79 -26.14 -2.70
CA ILE A 12 11.89 -25.38 -2.08
C ILE A 12 13.22 -25.72 -2.74
N LEU A 13 13.51 -27.02 -2.91
CA LEU A 13 14.76 -27.47 -3.52
C LEU A 13 14.93 -26.98 -4.97
N SER A 14 13.86 -26.91 -5.74
CA SER A 14 13.90 -26.38 -7.11
C SER A 14 14.30 -24.90 -7.18
N ARG A 15 14.12 -24.12 -6.10
CA ARG A 15 14.50 -22.69 -6.03
C ARG A 15 15.92 -22.46 -5.51
N VAL A 16 16.58 -23.51 -4.97
CA VAL A 16 17.93 -23.40 -4.41
C VAL A 16 18.96 -22.87 -5.41
N PRO A 17 19.02 -23.30 -6.70
CA PRO A 17 19.98 -22.75 -7.65
C PRO A 17 19.87 -21.23 -7.82
N GLU A 18 18.66 -20.70 -7.94
CA GLU A 18 18.40 -19.27 -8.04
C GLU A 18 18.83 -18.53 -6.76
N LEU A 19 18.52 -19.11 -5.59
CA LEU A 19 18.93 -18.52 -4.31
C LEU A 19 20.43 -18.49 -4.14
N VAL A 20 21.14 -19.55 -4.53
CA VAL A 20 22.60 -19.62 -4.46
C VAL A 20 23.25 -18.59 -5.38
N SER A 21 22.76 -18.42 -6.60
CA SER A 21 23.29 -17.38 -7.53
C SER A 21 23.11 -15.96 -6.99
N ASN A 22 22.05 -15.72 -6.22
CA ASN A 22 21.76 -14.42 -5.62
C ASN A 22 22.26 -14.25 -4.17
N LEU A 23 22.94 -15.27 -3.61
CA LEU A 23 23.38 -15.30 -2.22
C LEU A 23 24.23 -14.07 -1.83
N PRO A 24 25.19 -13.59 -2.63
CA PRO A 24 25.96 -12.41 -2.28
C PRO A 24 25.09 -11.17 -2.05
N ALA A 25 24.14 -10.90 -2.94
CA ALA A 25 23.20 -9.78 -2.83
C ALA A 25 22.28 -9.93 -1.61
N MET A 26 21.76 -11.14 -1.38
CA MET A 26 20.91 -11.45 -0.23
C MET A 26 21.67 -11.28 1.09
N VAL A 27 22.93 -11.70 1.17
CA VAL A 27 23.78 -11.50 2.36
C VAL A 27 24.05 -10.02 2.59
N LYS A 28 24.37 -9.25 1.54
CA LYS A 28 24.53 -7.80 1.62
C LYS A 28 23.27 -7.15 2.16
N GLY A 29 22.12 -7.42 1.55
CA GLY A 29 20.83 -6.87 1.97
C GLY A 29 20.43 -7.27 3.39
N SER A 30 20.65 -8.54 3.76
CA SER A 30 20.40 -9.02 5.13
C SER A 30 21.27 -8.33 6.19
N ARG A 31 22.56 -8.05 5.87
CA ARG A 31 23.45 -7.31 6.80
C ARG A 31 22.95 -5.88 7.00
N MET A 32 22.50 -5.21 5.94
CA MET A 32 21.92 -3.87 6.01
C MET A 32 20.63 -3.86 6.81
N ALA A 33 19.72 -4.77 6.51
CA ALA A 33 18.42 -4.89 7.21
C ALA A 33 18.56 -5.26 8.70
N LYS A 34 19.67 -5.92 9.10
CA LYS A 34 19.97 -6.28 10.50
C LYS A 34 20.81 -5.24 11.24
N THR A 35 21.11 -4.10 10.64
CA THR A 35 21.86 -3.05 11.32
C THR A 35 21.04 -2.51 12.49
N THR A 36 21.55 -2.73 13.71
CA THR A 36 20.91 -2.32 14.97
C THR A 36 21.54 -1.07 15.57
N ASP A 37 22.73 -0.69 15.11
CA ASP A 37 23.38 0.53 15.60
C ASP A 37 22.71 1.76 15.01
N THR A 38 21.81 2.33 15.77
CA THR A 38 21.00 3.49 15.38
C THR A 38 21.79 4.79 15.20
N ARG A 39 23.09 4.78 15.56
CA ARG A 39 24.00 5.94 15.43
C ARG A 39 24.88 5.88 14.18
N LYS A 40 24.71 4.88 13.33
CA LYS A 40 25.42 4.85 12.05
C LYS A 40 24.90 5.92 11.10
N PRO A 41 25.81 6.64 10.41
CA PRO A 41 25.43 7.60 9.38
C PRO A 41 25.10 6.83 8.08
N LEU A 42 23.87 6.35 8.02
CA LEU A 42 23.30 5.61 6.87
C LEU A 42 21.92 6.20 6.55
N GLY A 43 21.29 5.65 5.53
CA GLY A 43 19.96 6.04 5.09
C GLY A 43 19.95 6.71 3.72
N LEU A 44 18.83 7.35 3.38
CA LEU A 44 18.55 7.79 2.00
C LEU A 44 19.63 8.70 1.40
N GLY A 45 20.08 9.73 2.14
CA GLY A 45 21.11 10.65 1.64
C GLY A 45 22.42 9.95 1.28
N VAL A 46 22.88 9.06 2.18
CA VAL A 46 24.10 8.26 1.97
C VAL A 46 23.92 7.29 0.80
N ALA A 47 22.75 6.67 0.66
CA ALA A 47 22.46 5.75 -0.44
C ALA A 47 22.48 6.44 -1.81
N ILE A 48 21.95 7.66 -1.92
CA ILE A 48 22.04 8.47 -3.15
C ILE A 48 23.47 8.85 -3.48
N GLU A 49 24.27 9.28 -2.49
CA GLU A 49 25.70 9.57 -2.71
C GLU A 49 26.48 8.33 -3.15
N HIS A 50 26.18 7.17 -2.57
CA HIS A 50 26.77 5.89 -2.98
C HIS A 50 26.35 5.52 -4.41
N ALA A 51 25.06 5.57 -4.75
CA ALA A 51 24.58 5.29 -6.11
C ALA A 51 25.24 6.24 -7.13
N THR A 52 25.37 7.52 -6.78
CA THR A 52 26.09 8.51 -7.61
C THR A 52 27.54 8.13 -7.82
N SER A 53 28.22 7.61 -6.78
CA SER A 53 29.64 7.22 -6.89
C SER A 53 29.88 6.01 -7.81
N ILE A 54 28.90 5.08 -7.88
CA ILE A 54 29.04 3.84 -8.68
C ILE A 54 28.49 3.98 -10.11
N ASN A 55 27.57 4.90 -10.35
CA ASN A 55 26.94 5.11 -11.67
C ASN A 55 26.58 6.59 -11.92
N PRO A 56 27.56 7.52 -11.91
CA PRO A 56 27.28 8.96 -11.97
C PRO A 56 26.52 9.40 -13.23
N ASN A 57 26.78 8.76 -14.35
CA ASN A 57 26.19 9.08 -15.65
C ASN A 57 24.99 8.21 -16.01
N GLY A 58 24.64 7.22 -15.18
CA GLY A 58 23.43 6.42 -15.37
C GLY A 58 22.18 7.23 -15.00
N ALA A 59 21.07 6.94 -15.66
CA ALA A 59 19.79 7.54 -15.35
C ALA A 59 19.35 7.18 -13.93
N ALA A 60 19.11 8.17 -13.08
CA ALA A 60 18.55 7.99 -11.76
C ALA A 60 17.02 8.06 -11.79
N VAL A 61 16.49 9.08 -12.49
CA VAL A 61 15.05 9.37 -12.60
C VAL A 61 14.70 9.71 -14.03
N LEU A 62 13.64 9.08 -14.54
CA LEU A 62 13.00 9.41 -15.81
C LEU A 62 11.56 9.86 -15.55
N TYR A 63 11.18 10.96 -16.17
CA TYR A 63 9.85 11.52 -16.08
C TYR A 63 9.52 12.28 -17.37
N GLN A 64 8.47 11.89 -18.07
CA GLN A 64 8.10 12.46 -19.38
C GLN A 64 9.31 12.46 -20.35
N ASP A 65 9.75 13.60 -20.83
CA ASP A 65 10.91 13.74 -21.72
C ASP A 65 12.20 14.07 -20.96
N THR A 66 12.15 14.09 -19.61
CA THR A 66 13.30 14.40 -18.77
C THR A 66 13.97 13.12 -18.28
N GLU A 67 15.29 13.03 -18.50
CA GLU A 67 16.14 12.02 -17.91
C GLU A 67 17.24 12.71 -17.06
N LEU A 68 17.26 12.43 -15.77
CA LEU A 68 18.24 12.94 -14.82
C LEU A 68 19.25 11.85 -14.48
N THR A 69 20.53 12.09 -14.74
CA THR A 69 21.58 11.20 -14.26
C THR A 69 21.73 11.27 -12.73
N TYR A 70 22.35 10.25 -12.13
CA TYR A 70 22.62 10.26 -10.68
C TYR A 70 23.42 11.49 -10.25
N LYS A 71 24.39 11.92 -11.06
CA LYS A 71 25.16 13.16 -10.81
C LYS A 71 24.28 14.39 -10.80
N GLN A 72 23.40 14.53 -11.79
CA GLN A 72 22.48 15.69 -11.89
C GLN A 72 21.45 15.67 -10.75
N PHE A 73 20.84 14.53 -10.49
CA PHE A 73 19.85 14.38 -9.43
C PHE A 73 20.44 14.65 -8.04
N ASN A 74 21.63 14.09 -7.74
CA ASN A 74 22.32 14.34 -6.49
C ASN A 74 22.73 15.83 -6.33
N ALA A 75 23.25 16.44 -7.40
CA ALA A 75 23.59 17.86 -7.39
C ALA A 75 22.36 18.76 -7.14
N TRP A 76 21.23 18.41 -7.72
CA TRP A 76 19.98 19.12 -7.47
C TRP A 76 19.53 19.01 -6.01
N ALA A 77 19.50 17.79 -5.47
CA ALA A 77 19.19 17.57 -4.05
C ALA A 77 20.17 18.28 -3.09
N ASN A 78 21.46 18.37 -3.46
CA ASN A 78 22.47 19.12 -2.69
C ASN A 78 22.17 20.61 -2.66
N ARG A 79 21.77 21.22 -3.80
CA ARG A 79 21.37 22.63 -3.86
C ARG A 79 20.15 22.92 -2.98
N ILE A 80 19.17 22.01 -2.99
CA ILE A 80 18.01 22.13 -2.09
C ILE A 80 18.47 22.07 -0.62
N ALA A 81 19.35 21.12 -0.28
CA ALA A 81 19.88 21.02 1.09
C ALA A 81 20.64 22.30 1.50
N ASP A 82 21.50 22.83 0.65
CA ASP A 82 22.28 24.06 0.91
C ASP A 82 21.35 25.26 1.15
N TYR A 83 20.34 25.43 0.30
CA TYR A 83 19.35 26.49 0.47
C TYR A 83 18.56 26.36 1.79
N LEU A 84 18.02 25.18 2.08
CA LEU A 84 17.26 24.95 3.31
C LEU A 84 18.10 25.22 4.56
N ALA A 85 19.40 24.86 4.53
CA ALA A 85 20.33 25.20 5.61
C ALA A 85 20.57 26.71 5.71
N SER A 86 20.71 27.42 4.57
CA SER A 86 20.97 28.87 4.53
C SER A 86 19.83 29.70 5.13
N ILE A 87 18.59 29.21 5.06
CA ILE A 87 17.42 29.87 5.69
C ILE A 87 17.20 29.42 7.14
N GLY A 88 18.16 28.69 7.74
CA GLY A 88 18.15 28.33 9.15
C GLY A 88 17.45 27.02 9.52
N LEU A 89 17.02 26.23 8.53
CA LEU A 89 16.45 24.90 8.79
C LEU A 89 17.57 23.91 9.14
N LYS A 90 17.29 23.03 10.07
CA LYS A 90 18.30 22.15 10.66
C LYS A 90 17.74 20.78 11.01
N LYS A 91 18.63 19.88 11.35
CA LYS A 91 18.31 18.53 11.82
C LYS A 91 17.22 18.55 12.91
N GLY A 92 16.20 17.74 12.70
CA GLY A 92 15.05 17.60 13.58
C GLY A 92 13.87 18.52 13.22
N ASP A 93 14.05 19.50 12.34
CA ASP A 93 12.93 20.28 11.82
C ASP A 93 12.07 19.43 10.88
N THR A 94 10.82 19.84 10.66
CA THR A 94 9.90 19.22 9.72
C THR A 94 9.55 20.20 8.61
N ILE A 95 9.47 19.69 7.38
CA ILE A 95 8.98 20.43 6.19
C ILE A 95 7.77 19.67 5.64
N ALA A 96 6.68 20.39 5.36
CA ALA A 96 5.56 19.83 4.62
C ALA A 96 5.90 19.77 3.12
N VAL A 97 5.73 18.63 2.49
CA VAL A 97 5.97 18.43 1.06
C VAL A 97 4.65 18.03 0.40
N ASN A 98 4.09 18.93 -0.40
CA ASN A 98 2.81 18.74 -1.08
C ASN A 98 3.01 18.89 -2.59
N ILE A 99 3.54 17.86 -3.23
CA ILE A 99 3.89 17.79 -4.64
C ILE A 99 3.39 16.45 -5.18
N GLU A 100 2.77 16.41 -6.36
CA GLU A 100 2.43 15.15 -7.04
C GLU A 100 3.67 14.35 -7.45
N ASN A 101 3.47 13.14 -7.97
CA ASN A 101 4.56 12.26 -8.40
C ASN A 101 5.39 12.91 -9.51
N ARG A 102 6.52 13.50 -9.17
CA ARG A 102 7.48 14.09 -10.09
C ARG A 102 8.88 14.26 -9.46
N PRO A 103 9.93 14.49 -10.25
CA PRO A 103 11.32 14.50 -9.76
C PRO A 103 11.58 15.49 -8.62
N GLU A 104 10.89 16.64 -8.61
CA GLU A 104 11.02 17.69 -7.60
C GLU A 104 10.71 17.18 -6.19
N LEU A 105 9.69 16.33 -6.06
CA LEU A 105 9.36 15.70 -4.78
C LEU A 105 10.52 14.86 -4.27
N LEU A 106 11.09 14.02 -5.12
CA LEU A 106 12.20 13.13 -4.74
C LEU A 106 13.47 13.92 -4.41
N ALA A 107 13.81 14.94 -5.21
CA ALA A 107 14.96 15.80 -4.94
C ALA A 107 14.80 16.56 -3.61
N THR A 108 13.59 17.04 -3.31
CA THR A 108 13.24 17.67 -2.03
C THR A 108 13.45 16.71 -0.86
N VAL A 109 12.92 15.49 -0.97
CA VAL A 109 13.07 14.46 0.10
C VAL A 109 14.53 14.11 0.34
N VAL A 110 15.35 13.99 -0.72
CA VAL A 110 16.80 13.74 -0.56
C VAL A 110 17.50 14.94 0.07
N GLY A 111 17.16 16.17 -0.35
CA GLY A 111 17.71 17.38 0.25
C GLY A 111 17.44 17.46 1.76
N CYS A 112 16.18 17.20 2.15
CA CYS A 112 15.79 17.09 3.57
C CYS A 112 16.57 15.98 4.30
N ALA A 113 16.66 14.79 3.68
CA ALA A 113 17.34 13.63 4.26
C ALA A 113 18.82 13.90 4.54
N LYS A 114 19.51 14.64 3.66
CA LYS A 114 20.92 15.02 3.82
C LYS A 114 21.17 15.98 4.98
N LEU A 115 20.16 16.76 5.37
CA LEU A 115 20.21 17.67 6.52
C LEU A 115 19.69 17.03 7.80
N GLY A 116 19.05 15.87 7.74
CA GLY A 116 18.31 15.28 8.85
C GLY A 116 17.00 16.02 9.18
N ILE A 117 16.42 16.67 8.18
CA ILE A 117 15.09 17.29 8.23
C ILE A 117 14.06 16.21 7.88
N CYS A 118 12.94 16.20 8.57
CA CYS A 118 11.85 15.27 8.33
C CYS A 118 10.91 15.84 7.24
N ALA A 119 10.72 15.13 6.13
CA ALA A 119 9.77 15.50 5.09
C ALA A 119 8.37 14.93 5.42
N ALA A 120 7.39 15.78 5.67
CA ALA A 120 6.00 15.34 5.83
C ALA A 120 5.34 15.22 4.44
N LEU A 121 5.12 14.00 3.98
CA LEU A 121 4.59 13.71 2.65
C LEU A 121 3.06 13.82 2.67
N ILE A 122 2.57 15.02 2.39
CA ILE A 122 1.14 15.32 2.41
C ILE A 122 0.45 14.58 1.25
N ASN A 123 -0.66 13.92 1.54
CA ASN A 123 -1.46 13.28 0.50
C ASN A 123 -2.08 14.35 -0.42
N THR A 124 -1.72 14.30 -1.68
CA THR A 124 -2.05 15.31 -2.71
C THR A 124 -3.54 15.40 -3.05
N SER A 125 -4.34 14.41 -2.63
CA SER A 125 -5.80 14.43 -2.80
C SER A 125 -6.54 15.13 -1.64
N GLN A 126 -5.86 15.46 -0.54
CA GLN A 126 -6.50 16.09 0.62
C GLN A 126 -6.91 17.53 0.32
N ARG A 127 -8.05 17.93 0.88
CA ARG A 127 -8.63 19.29 0.78
C ARG A 127 -9.25 19.68 2.13
N GLY A 128 -9.50 20.98 2.31
CA GLY A 128 -10.23 21.52 3.46
C GLY A 128 -9.71 21.02 4.81
N LYS A 129 -10.61 20.63 5.70
CA LYS A 129 -10.29 20.23 7.09
C LYS A 129 -9.28 19.09 7.21
N VAL A 130 -9.27 18.15 6.27
CA VAL A 130 -8.33 17.02 6.30
C VAL A 130 -6.92 17.49 5.97
N LEU A 131 -6.77 18.42 5.02
CA LEU A 131 -5.50 19.03 4.66
C LEU A 131 -4.96 19.87 5.83
N ILE A 132 -5.80 20.73 6.43
CA ILE A 132 -5.46 21.53 7.64
C ILE A 132 -4.93 20.60 8.74
N HIS A 133 -5.68 19.56 9.06
CA HIS A 133 -5.28 18.60 10.09
C HIS A 133 -3.92 17.96 9.81
N SER A 134 -3.72 17.41 8.60
CA SER A 134 -2.47 16.73 8.24
C SER A 134 -1.28 17.68 8.27
N PHE A 135 -1.48 18.93 7.88
CA PHE A 135 -0.45 19.96 7.85
C PHE A 135 -0.04 20.38 9.28
N ASN A 136 -1.03 20.75 10.11
CA ASN A 136 -0.77 21.24 11.46
C ASN A 136 -0.28 20.15 12.42
N LEU A 137 -0.67 18.88 12.19
CA LEU A 137 -0.28 17.73 13.02
C LEU A 137 1.24 17.59 13.19
N VAL A 138 2.03 17.98 12.19
CA VAL A 138 3.49 17.81 12.19
C VAL A 138 4.25 19.12 12.44
N ASN A 139 3.56 20.23 12.68
CA ASN A 139 4.12 21.54 12.98
C ASN A 139 5.31 21.92 12.06
N PRO A 140 5.11 22.02 10.74
CA PRO A 140 6.19 22.23 9.80
C PRO A 140 6.80 23.63 9.94
N LYS A 141 8.11 23.76 9.68
CA LYS A 141 8.84 25.04 9.66
C LYS A 141 8.83 25.70 8.28
N ALA A 142 8.54 24.92 7.26
CA ALA A 142 8.40 25.34 5.87
C ALA A 142 7.47 24.40 5.12
N ALA A 143 6.95 24.85 3.99
CA ALA A 143 6.17 24.04 3.06
C ALA A 143 6.73 24.18 1.64
N ILE A 144 6.87 23.05 0.95
CA ILE A 144 7.23 23.02 -0.46
C ILE A 144 6.03 22.47 -1.22
N VAL A 145 5.46 23.29 -2.09
CA VAL A 145 4.18 23.05 -2.77
C VAL A 145 4.41 23.02 -4.28
N GLY A 146 3.91 22.01 -4.93
CA GLY A 146 3.87 21.93 -6.39
C GLY A 146 2.84 22.89 -6.97
N ALA A 147 3.09 23.43 -8.16
CA ALA A 147 2.19 24.33 -8.87
C ALA A 147 0.75 23.81 -8.92
N GLU A 148 0.61 22.52 -9.12
CA GLU A 148 -0.65 21.78 -9.24
C GLU A 148 -1.48 21.72 -7.94
N LEU A 149 -0.90 22.12 -6.80
CA LEU A 149 -1.53 22.03 -5.48
C LEU A 149 -1.59 23.40 -4.75
N VAL A 150 -1.17 24.47 -5.41
CA VAL A 150 -1.22 25.83 -4.85
C VAL A 150 -2.65 26.19 -4.45
N ASP A 151 -3.63 26.01 -5.34
CA ASP A 151 -5.02 26.32 -5.07
C ASP A 151 -5.55 25.61 -3.82
N ALA A 152 -5.17 24.34 -3.64
CA ALA A 152 -5.57 23.55 -2.47
C ALA A 152 -4.99 24.09 -1.15
N ILE A 153 -3.77 24.64 -1.19
CA ILE A 153 -3.14 25.29 -0.03
C ILE A 153 -3.75 26.66 0.22
N GLU A 154 -3.99 27.47 -0.82
CA GLU A 154 -4.57 28.81 -0.67
C GLU A 154 -5.99 28.77 -0.09
N GLU A 155 -6.78 27.74 -0.44
CA GLU A 155 -8.11 27.53 0.14
C GLU A 155 -8.08 27.40 1.68
N VAL A 156 -6.98 26.88 2.25
CA VAL A 156 -6.86 26.59 3.68
C VAL A 156 -5.76 27.39 4.39
N ARG A 157 -5.03 28.23 3.67
CA ARG A 157 -3.80 28.89 4.16
C ARG A 157 -3.98 29.65 5.47
N ALA A 158 -5.13 30.31 5.64
CA ALA A 158 -5.44 31.07 6.84
C ALA A 158 -5.51 30.19 8.12
N ASP A 159 -5.89 28.93 7.97
CA ASP A 159 -6.07 27.95 9.03
C ASP A 159 -4.82 27.10 9.30
N LEU A 160 -3.75 27.28 8.49
CA LEU A 160 -2.48 26.59 8.73
C LEU A 160 -1.69 27.29 9.83
N ASP A 161 -1.02 26.50 10.69
CA ASP A 161 -0.14 27.03 11.73
C ASP A 161 1.12 27.69 11.15
N LEU A 162 1.53 27.28 9.94
CA LEU A 162 2.63 27.90 9.20
C LEU A 162 2.17 29.23 8.57
N LYS A 163 2.86 30.33 8.86
CA LYS A 163 2.54 31.66 8.33
C LYS A 163 3.45 32.09 7.19
N ASP A 164 4.72 31.73 7.27
CA ASP A 164 5.78 32.09 6.31
C ASP A 164 6.48 30.83 5.80
N ASN A 165 7.49 31.01 4.94
CA ASN A 165 8.32 29.94 4.37
C ASN A 165 7.54 28.96 3.50
N PHE A 166 6.65 29.49 2.65
CA PHE A 166 6.06 28.74 1.56
C PHE A 166 6.94 28.83 0.31
N PHE A 167 7.32 27.68 -0.20
CA PHE A 167 8.09 27.53 -1.42
C PHE A 167 7.26 26.87 -2.51
N TYR A 168 7.50 27.27 -3.73
CA TYR A 168 6.80 26.83 -4.91
C TYR A 168 7.76 26.12 -5.85
N PHE A 169 7.35 24.99 -6.40
CA PHE A 169 7.97 24.37 -7.56
C PHE A 169 7.02 24.44 -8.74
N ALA A 170 7.48 25.07 -9.84
CA ALA A 170 6.77 25.05 -11.11
C ALA A 170 6.54 23.61 -11.59
N ASP A 171 5.45 23.41 -12.31
CA ASP A 171 5.19 22.14 -12.97
C ASP A 171 5.99 22.06 -14.28
N GLN A 172 6.74 20.98 -14.47
CA GLN A 172 7.52 20.78 -15.70
C GLN A 172 6.65 20.68 -16.95
N ASP A 173 5.41 20.24 -16.82
CA ASP A 173 4.46 20.22 -17.93
C ASP A 173 4.13 21.62 -18.47
N THR A 174 4.51 22.67 -17.75
CA THR A 174 4.31 24.08 -18.12
C THR A 174 5.60 24.84 -18.38
N LEU A 175 6.74 24.14 -18.52
CA LEU A 175 8.11 24.70 -18.50
C LEU A 175 8.47 25.62 -19.67
N GLU A 176 7.67 25.78 -20.70
CA GLU A 176 7.96 26.83 -21.70
C GLU A 176 7.94 28.23 -21.05
N ASN A 177 7.27 28.37 -19.92
CA ASN A 177 7.29 29.60 -19.11
C ASN A 177 6.83 29.29 -17.68
N PRO A 178 7.73 28.95 -16.73
CA PRO A 178 7.33 28.54 -15.37
C PRO A 178 6.61 29.64 -14.58
N GLY A 179 6.45 30.84 -15.15
CA GLY A 179 5.80 31.97 -14.51
C GLY A 179 6.52 32.44 -13.25
N ASP A 180 6.08 33.56 -12.71
CA ASP A 180 6.47 33.97 -11.36
C ASP A 180 5.77 33.11 -10.32
N ALA A 181 6.42 32.91 -9.17
CA ALA A 181 5.77 32.22 -8.06
C ALA A 181 4.51 33.02 -7.63
N PRO A 182 3.44 32.31 -7.20
CA PRO A 182 2.26 32.99 -6.65
C PRO A 182 2.62 33.91 -5.47
N GLU A 183 1.79 34.91 -5.21
CA GLU A 183 1.98 35.81 -4.07
C GLU A 183 2.10 35.02 -2.76
N GLY A 184 3.09 35.38 -1.95
CA GLY A 184 3.38 34.68 -0.67
C GLY A 184 4.19 33.39 -0.82
N TYR A 185 4.66 33.05 -2.01
CA TYR A 185 5.58 31.94 -2.25
C TYR A 185 6.92 32.43 -2.80
N LYS A 186 7.97 31.65 -2.53
CA LYS A 186 9.27 31.80 -3.17
C LYS A 186 9.47 30.65 -4.17
N ASN A 187 9.90 30.96 -5.40
CA ASN A 187 10.19 29.95 -6.40
C ASN A 187 11.48 29.20 -6.01
N LEU A 188 11.34 27.97 -5.55
CA LEU A 188 12.47 27.19 -5.05
C LEU A 188 13.52 26.90 -6.15
N ALA A 189 13.11 26.75 -7.40
CA ALA A 189 14.05 26.58 -8.52
C ALA A 189 14.94 27.81 -8.71
N THR A 190 14.41 29.00 -8.46
CA THR A 190 15.18 30.27 -8.50
C THR A 190 16.09 30.38 -7.29
N GLU A 191 15.56 30.11 -6.11
CA GLU A 191 16.30 30.24 -4.84
C GLU A 191 17.54 29.33 -4.78
N ILE A 192 17.46 28.12 -5.36
CA ILE A 192 18.56 27.14 -5.32
C ILE A 192 19.60 27.30 -6.43
N LYS A 193 19.41 28.26 -7.36
CA LYS A 193 20.23 28.39 -8.57
C LYS A 193 21.73 28.54 -8.28
N ASP A 194 22.05 29.36 -7.30
CA ASP A 194 23.44 29.71 -6.93
C ASP A 194 23.91 28.92 -5.69
N CYS A 195 23.11 27.96 -5.20
CA CYS A 195 23.47 27.11 -4.07
C CYS A 195 24.49 26.03 -4.44
N SER A 196 25.23 25.53 -3.44
CA SER A 196 26.25 24.50 -3.61
C SER A 196 25.65 23.19 -4.12
N SER A 197 26.26 22.61 -5.14
CA SER A 197 25.94 21.28 -5.65
C SER A 197 26.78 20.15 -5.03
N GLU A 198 27.68 20.49 -4.11
CA GLU A 198 28.54 19.52 -3.41
C GLU A 198 27.78 18.80 -2.29
N ASN A 199 28.19 17.57 -2.00
CA ASN A 199 27.60 16.79 -0.91
C ASN A 199 27.78 17.49 0.44
N PRO A 200 26.70 17.81 1.17
CA PRO A 200 26.82 18.50 2.45
C PRO A 200 27.39 17.56 3.53
N ALA A 201 28.26 18.09 4.40
CA ALA A 201 28.85 17.33 5.50
C ALA A 201 27.79 16.77 6.48
N SER A 202 26.62 17.39 6.55
CA SER A 202 25.48 16.96 7.35
C SER A 202 24.95 15.57 6.98
N THR A 203 25.13 15.10 5.74
CA THR A 203 24.74 13.72 5.35
C THR A 203 25.36 12.68 6.29
N LYS A 204 26.64 12.89 6.68
CA LYS A 204 27.36 11.99 7.60
C LYS A 204 26.98 12.19 9.08
N GLN A 205 26.15 13.17 9.38
CA GLN A 205 25.64 13.46 10.74
C GLN A 205 24.16 13.04 10.87
N THR A 206 23.55 12.50 9.84
CA THR A 206 22.21 11.94 9.84
C THR A 206 22.31 10.44 10.15
N PHE A 207 21.57 9.97 11.15
CA PHE A 207 21.69 8.62 11.69
C PHE A 207 20.43 7.81 11.49
N LEU A 208 20.53 6.48 11.60
CA LEU A 208 19.40 5.56 11.41
C LEU A 208 18.19 5.84 12.32
N LYS A 209 18.41 6.38 13.50
CA LYS A 209 17.33 6.76 14.44
C LYS A 209 16.57 8.04 14.05
N ASP A 210 17.18 8.87 13.21
CA ASP A 210 16.60 10.18 12.87
C ASP A 210 15.37 10.00 11.97
N PRO A 211 14.32 10.81 12.15
CA PRO A 211 13.18 10.84 11.27
C PRO A 211 13.58 11.15 9.82
N LEU A 212 13.00 10.44 8.86
CA LEU A 212 13.22 10.69 7.44
C LEU A 212 11.99 11.37 6.83
N PHE A 213 10.82 10.79 7.03
CA PHE A 213 9.56 11.38 6.58
C PHE A 213 8.39 10.90 7.43
N TYR A 214 7.29 11.67 7.36
CA TYR A 214 5.99 11.22 7.84
C TYR A 214 5.18 10.65 6.67
N ILE A 215 4.59 9.47 6.93
CA ILE A 215 3.57 8.87 6.05
C ILE A 215 2.23 8.92 6.77
N TYR A 216 1.21 9.44 6.09
CA TYR A 216 -0.12 9.55 6.67
C TYR A 216 -0.94 8.29 6.40
N THR A 217 -1.58 7.78 7.44
CA THR A 217 -2.46 6.62 7.38
C THR A 217 -3.87 6.99 7.82
N SER A 218 -4.89 6.30 7.29
CA SER A 218 -6.27 6.50 7.72
C SER A 218 -6.44 6.18 9.20
N GLY A 219 -6.85 7.17 9.98
CA GLY A 219 -7.19 6.99 11.40
C GLY A 219 -8.57 6.35 11.57
N THR A 220 -8.76 5.62 12.66
CA THR A 220 -10.08 5.08 13.07
C THR A 220 -11.11 6.17 13.39
N THR A 221 -10.67 7.40 13.60
CA THR A 221 -11.49 8.60 13.90
C THR A 221 -11.85 9.40 12.64
N GLY A 222 -11.50 8.92 11.44
CA GLY A 222 -11.72 9.62 10.18
C GLY A 222 -10.63 10.62 9.77
N LEU A 223 -9.80 11.11 10.69
CA LEU A 223 -8.68 12.00 10.39
C LEU A 223 -7.36 11.22 10.28
N PRO A 224 -6.45 11.60 9.35
CA PRO A 224 -5.18 10.94 9.15
C PRO A 224 -4.27 11.01 10.39
N LYS A 225 -3.47 9.95 10.60
CA LYS A 225 -2.38 9.90 11.58
C LYS A 225 -1.05 9.96 10.86
N ALA A 226 -0.09 10.72 11.38
CA ALA A 226 1.27 10.76 10.85
C ALA A 226 2.12 9.67 11.52
N VAL A 227 2.65 8.77 10.71
CA VAL A 227 3.58 7.72 11.17
C VAL A 227 4.99 8.14 10.83
N VAL A 228 5.87 8.16 11.83
CA VAL A 228 7.29 8.44 11.63
C VAL A 228 7.96 7.27 10.92
N PHE A 229 8.57 7.56 9.78
CA PHE A 229 9.44 6.63 9.06
C PHE A 229 10.88 7.12 9.19
N ASN A 230 11.67 6.44 10.01
CA ASN A 230 13.06 6.83 10.25
C ASN A 230 14.02 6.27 9.18
N HIS A 231 15.24 6.80 9.13
CA HIS A 231 16.28 6.32 8.21
C HIS A 231 16.57 4.83 8.40
N GLY A 232 16.44 4.28 9.60
CA GLY A 232 16.66 2.86 9.88
C GLY A 232 15.60 1.95 9.25
N ARG A 233 14.34 2.37 9.24
CA ARG A 233 13.27 1.65 8.52
C ARG A 233 13.49 1.68 7.02
N TRP A 234 13.91 2.82 6.49
CA TRP A 234 14.27 2.95 5.09
C TRP A 234 15.46 2.06 4.73
N GLU A 235 16.52 2.02 5.56
CA GLU A 235 17.71 1.17 5.37
C GLU A 235 17.35 -0.32 5.37
N LYS A 236 16.42 -0.75 6.24
CA LYS A 236 15.91 -2.13 6.24
C LYS A 236 15.18 -2.45 4.94
N ALA A 237 14.37 -1.54 4.41
CA ALA A 237 13.68 -1.71 3.14
C ALA A 237 14.67 -1.70 1.97
N TYR A 238 15.65 -0.80 1.98
CA TYR A 238 16.73 -0.72 1.00
C TYR A 238 17.54 -2.03 0.93
N GLY A 239 17.92 -2.59 2.08
CA GLY A 239 18.58 -3.89 2.15
C GLY A 239 17.68 -5.05 1.77
N GLY A 240 16.46 -5.08 2.31
CA GLY A 240 15.50 -6.17 2.13
C GLY A 240 14.92 -6.22 0.71
N PHE A 241 14.39 -5.12 0.22
CA PHE A 241 13.80 -5.07 -1.13
C PHE A 241 14.86 -4.85 -2.20
N GLY A 242 15.72 -3.85 -2.06
CA GLY A 242 16.68 -3.50 -3.08
C GLY A 242 17.65 -4.63 -3.43
N PHE A 243 18.34 -5.19 -2.42
CA PHE A 243 19.34 -6.23 -2.64
C PHE A 243 18.79 -7.65 -2.55
N SER A 244 17.87 -7.93 -1.60
CA SER A 244 17.47 -9.32 -1.33
C SER A 244 16.26 -9.77 -2.14
N ALA A 245 15.26 -8.91 -2.32
CA ALA A 245 14.00 -9.32 -2.92
C ALA A 245 13.85 -8.91 -4.39
N VAL A 246 13.91 -7.64 -4.74
CA VAL A 246 13.68 -7.15 -6.11
C VAL A 246 14.91 -7.33 -6.99
N ARG A 247 16.11 -6.98 -6.49
CA ARG A 247 17.42 -7.28 -7.10
C ARG A 247 17.62 -6.67 -8.49
N LEU A 248 17.18 -5.43 -8.69
CA LEU A 248 17.44 -4.71 -9.94
C LEU A 248 18.93 -4.40 -10.09
N GLY A 249 19.44 -4.48 -11.31
CA GLY A 249 20.79 -4.08 -11.69
C GLY A 249 20.85 -2.62 -12.15
N LYS A 250 22.06 -2.16 -12.50
CA LYS A 250 22.30 -0.77 -12.95
C LYS A 250 21.63 -0.39 -14.28
N ASN A 251 21.25 -1.38 -15.08
CA ASN A 251 20.59 -1.16 -16.36
C ASN A 251 19.07 -1.35 -16.27
N ASP A 252 18.57 -1.78 -15.10
CA ASP A 252 17.14 -2.00 -14.90
C ASP A 252 16.42 -0.68 -14.64
N ARG A 253 15.18 -0.62 -15.10
CA ARG A 253 14.27 0.52 -14.94
C ARG A 253 12.98 0.05 -14.29
N ILE A 254 12.69 0.57 -13.10
CA ILE A 254 11.43 0.30 -12.43
C ILE A 254 10.43 1.44 -12.66
N TYR A 255 9.29 1.11 -13.24
CA TYR A 255 8.18 2.03 -13.46
C TYR A 255 7.27 2.08 -12.24
N THR A 256 6.85 3.26 -11.83
CA THR A 256 5.90 3.44 -10.75
C THR A 256 4.88 4.53 -11.04
N THR A 257 3.60 4.18 -10.84
CA THR A 257 2.46 5.09 -10.83
C THR A 257 1.94 5.29 -9.41
N LEU A 258 2.58 4.59 -8.44
CA LEU A 258 2.15 4.61 -7.04
C LEU A 258 2.51 5.94 -6.39
N PRO A 259 1.60 6.52 -5.58
CA PRO A 259 1.86 7.79 -4.93
C PRO A 259 3.07 7.75 -3.99
N PHE A 260 3.95 8.76 -4.08
CA PHE A 260 5.13 8.84 -3.22
C PHE A 260 4.83 9.27 -1.77
N TYR A 261 3.62 9.70 -1.47
CA TYR A 261 3.19 9.86 -0.08
C TYR A 261 2.84 8.52 0.61
N HIS A 262 3.05 7.38 -0.09
CA HIS A 262 2.91 6.02 0.45
C HIS A 262 4.20 5.21 0.35
N ALA A 263 4.35 4.25 1.28
CA ALA A 263 5.57 3.47 1.43
C ALA A 263 5.91 2.62 0.20
N THR A 264 4.94 2.08 -0.54
CA THR A 264 5.24 1.21 -1.69
C THR A 264 5.98 1.96 -2.79
N GLY A 265 5.52 3.14 -3.19
CA GLY A 265 6.22 3.99 -4.17
C GLY A 265 7.53 4.55 -3.62
N MET A 266 7.45 5.28 -2.50
CA MET A 266 8.56 6.04 -1.91
C MET A 266 9.67 5.14 -1.35
N VAL A 267 9.32 3.99 -0.77
CA VAL A 267 10.29 3.15 -0.07
C VAL A 267 10.63 1.92 -0.91
N VAL A 268 9.63 1.12 -1.32
CA VAL A 268 9.93 -0.17 -1.97
C VAL A 268 10.44 0.02 -3.40
N CYS A 269 9.71 0.76 -4.24
CA CYS A 269 10.11 0.95 -5.64
C CYS A 269 11.40 1.76 -5.73
N TRP A 270 11.48 2.88 -5.02
CA TRP A 270 12.63 3.77 -5.12
C TRP A 270 13.90 3.18 -4.50
N ALA A 271 13.82 2.56 -3.33
CA ALA A 271 14.98 1.87 -2.76
C ALA A 271 15.49 0.73 -3.65
N SER A 272 14.57 0.04 -4.36
CA SER A 272 14.95 -1.01 -5.31
C SER A 272 15.72 -0.44 -6.52
N ALA A 273 15.34 0.72 -7.02
CA ALA A 273 16.10 1.42 -8.07
C ALA A 273 17.49 1.82 -7.59
N ILE A 274 17.57 2.48 -6.41
CA ILE A 274 18.83 3.03 -5.89
C ILE A 274 19.85 1.94 -5.53
N ALA A 275 19.41 0.75 -5.11
CA ALA A 275 20.26 -0.29 -4.50
C ALA A 275 21.50 -0.65 -5.33
N ASN A 276 21.37 -0.75 -6.64
CA ASN A 276 22.47 -1.00 -7.57
C ASN A 276 22.56 0.09 -8.64
N ALA A 277 22.10 1.31 -8.31
CA ALA A 277 22.07 2.47 -9.20
C ALA A 277 21.37 2.22 -10.56
N GLY A 278 20.24 1.52 -10.53
CA GLY A 278 19.26 1.43 -11.61
C GLY A 278 18.38 2.68 -11.66
N SER A 279 17.35 2.67 -12.50
CA SER A 279 16.55 3.86 -12.78
C SER A 279 15.13 3.75 -12.21
N LEU A 280 14.60 4.87 -11.71
CA LEU A 280 13.18 5.02 -11.39
C LEU A 280 12.49 5.78 -12.52
N VAL A 281 11.46 5.19 -13.10
CA VAL A 281 10.59 5.83 -14.08
C VAL A 281 9.29 6.21 -13.39
N ILE A 282 8.96 7.48 -13.42
CA ILE A 282 7.83 8.05 -12.70
C ILE A 282 6.68 8.31 -13.67
N ALA A 283 5.50 7.81 -13.36
CA ALA A 283 4.26 8.36 -13.91
C ALA A 283 3.57 9.23 -12.86
N ARG A 284 3.02 10.33 -13.31
CA ARG A 284 2.31 11.27 -12.43
C ARG A 284 1.06 10.64 -11.83
N LYS A 285 0.29 9.93 -12.66
CA LYS A 285 -0.94 9.21 -12.30
C LYS A 285 -1.02 7.88 -13.03
N PHE A 286 -1.75 6.95 -12.49
CA PHE A 286 -2.04 5.69 -13.15
C PHE A 286 -3.00 5.88 -14.33
N SER A 287 -2.69 5.22 -15.44
CA SER A 287 -3.56 5.10 -16.61
C SER A 287 -3.53 3.68 -17.12
N ALA A 288 -4.62 2.94 -17.00
CA ALA A 288 -4.68 1.54 -17.43
C ALA A 288 -4.44 1.39 -18.94
N SER A 289 -4.94 2.33 -19.74
CA SER A 289 -4.79 2.31 -21.21
C SER A 289 -3.40 2.71 -21.70
N GLY A 290 -2.72 3.62 -20.97
CA GLY A 290 -1.39 4.13 -21.35
C GLY A 290 -0.22 3.37 -20.69
N PHE A 291 -0.50 2.50 -19.71
CA PHE A 291 0.52 1.85 -18.89
C PHE A 291 1.59 1.11 -19.71
N TRP A 292 1.15 0.24 -20.61
CA TRP A 292 2.06 -0.58 -21.41
C TRP A 292 2.80 0.21 -22.50
N ASP A 293 2.24 1.33 -22.93
CA ASP A 293 2.92 2.24 -23.85
C ASP A 293 4.08 2.97 -23.15
N ASP A 294 3.88 3.40 -21.90
CA ASP A 294 4.95 3.93 -21.06
C ASP A 294 6.02 2.87 -20.76
N ILE A 295 5.64 1.65 -20.40
CA ILE A 295 6.57 0.53 -20.18
C ILE A 295 7.50 0.35 -21.39
N ARG A 296 6.94 0.34 -22.61
CA ARG A 296 7.71 0.21 -23.85
C ARG A 296 8.56 1.45 -24.13
N ARG A 297 7.97 2.65 -24.01
CA ARG A 297 8.65 3.93 -24.24
C ARG A 297 9.93 4.05 -23.43
N TYR A 298 9.87 3.72 -22.15
CA TYR A 298 11.01 3.84 -21.25
C TYR A 298 11.87 2.57 -21.17
N ASN A 299 11.52 1.51 -21.90
CA ASN A 299 12.18 0.20 -21.81
C ASN A 299 12.26 -0.28 -20.36
N CYS A 300 11.13 -0.24 -19.64
CA CYS A 300 11.07 -0.66 -18.26
C CYS A 300 11.23 -2.18 -18.13
N THR A 301 11.98 -2.63 -17.11
CA THR A 301 12.25 -4.04 -16.82
C THR A 301 11.52 -4.53 -15.58
N ALA A 302 10.98 -3.58 -14.79
CA ALA A 302 10.19 -3.85 -13.61
C ALA A 302 9.11 -2.80 -13.43
N PHE A 303 8.09 -3.09 -12.63
CA PHE A 303 7.14 -2.07 -12.14
C PHE A 303 6.67 -2.34 -10.72
N GLY A 304 6.25 -1.24 -10.05
CA GLY A 304 5.59 -1.29 -8.75
C GLY A 304 4.07 -1.38 -8.88
N TYR A 305 3.42 -2.20 -8.05
CA TYR A 305 1.98 -2.37 -8.12
C TYR A 305 1.29 -2.40 -6.75
N VAL A 306 -0.02 -2.19 -6.77
CA VAL A 306 -0.99 -2.67 -5.78
C VAL A 306 -2.00 -3.55 -6.52
N GLY A 307 -2.68 -4.45 -5.81
CA GLY A 307 -3.53 -5.48 -6.44
C GLY A 307 -4.56 -4.93 -7.42
N GLU A 308 -5.20 -3.81 -7.08
CA GLU A 308 -6.18 -3.15 -7.94
C GLU A 308 -5.57 -2.62 -9.26
N LEU A 309 -4.33 -2.14 -9.23
CA LEU A 309 -3.63 -1.76 -10.46
C LEU A 309 -3.48 -2.96 -11.40
N CYS A 310 -3.06 -4.11 -10.87
CA CYS A 310 -2.95 -5.34 -11.66
C CYS A 310 -4.31 -5.78 -12.21
N ARG A 311 -5.39 -5.63 -11.42
CA ARG A 311 -6.75 -5.93 -11.86
C ARG A 311 -7.16 -5.02 -13.03
N TYR A 312 -6.99 -3.71 -12.92
CA TYR A 312 -7.31 -2.77 -14.00
C TYR A 312 -6.51 -3.05 -15.28
N LEU A 313 -5.25 -3.45 -15.17
CA LEU A 313 -4.44 -3.86 -16.33
C LEU A 313 -4.93 -5.17 -16.93
N HIS A 314 -5.32 -6.13 -16.10
CA HIS A 314 -5.82 -7.44 -16.52
C HIS A 314 -7.17 -7.32 -17.24
N GLU A 315 -8.05 -6.43 -16.79
CA GLU A 315 -9.36 -6.17 -17.41
C GLU A 315 -9.30 -5.42 -18.74
N GLN A 316 -8.14 -4.83 -19.11
CA GLN A 316 -8.00 -4.25 -20.44
C GLN A 316 -8.15 -5.34 -21.52
N PRO A 317 -8.75 -5.02 -22.67
CA PRO A 317 -8.82 -5.98 -23.79
C PRO A 317 -7.44 -6.55 -24.11
N GLU A 318 -7.39 -7.86 -24.36
CA GLU A 318 -6.14 -8.51 -24.78
C GLU A 318 -5.65 -7.94 -26.13
N LYS A 319 -4.35 -7.73 -26.20
CA LYS A 319 -3.70 -7.22 -27.41
C LYS A 319 -2.61 -8.19 -27.87
N PRO A 320 -2.39 -8.36 -29.19
CA PRO A 320 -1.32 -9.23 -29.71
C PRO A 320 0.08 -8.88 -29.19
N ASN A 321 0.27 -7.65 -28.72
CA ASN A 321 1.54 -7.15 -28.20
C ASN A 321 1.59 -7.06 -26.67
N ASP A 322 0.72 -7.75 -25.95
CA ASP A 322 0.74 -7.76 -24.47
C ASP A 322 2.09 -8.26 -23.91
N GLN A 323 2.73 -9.20 -24.60
CA GLN A 323 4.06 -9.70 -24.24
C GLN A 323 5.23 -8.92 -24.87
N ASP A 324 4.96 -7.92 -25.71
CA ASP A 324 6.00 -7.07 -26.29
C ASP A 324 6.46 -6.00 -25.27
N ASN A 325 7.18 -6.47 -24.27
CA ASN A 325 7.74 -5.66 -23.19
C ASN A 325 8.96 -6.38 -22.60
N GLN A 326 9.72 -5.70 -21.73
CA GLN A 326 10.92 -6.24 -21.08
C GLN A 326 10.71 -6.50 -19.56
N ILE A 327 9.46 -6.49 -19.10
CA ILE A 327 9.16 -6.69 -17.67
C ILE A 327 9.45 -8.12 -17.27
N HIS A 328 10.44 -8.31 -16.41
CA HIS A 328 10.76 -9.60 -15.81
C HIS A 328 10.37 -9.65 -14.32
N THR A 329 10.23 -8.50 -13.64
CA THR A 329 9.96 -8.45 -12.20
C THR A 329 8.91 -7.40 -11.87
N ILE A 330 7.95 -7.76 -11.04
CA ILE A 330 7.02 -6.81 -10.44
C ILE A 330 7.10 -6.87 -8.91
N VAL A 331 6.87 -5.73 -8.23
CA VAL A 331 6.92 -5.65 -6.77
C VAL A 331 5.74 -4.88 -6.22
N GLY A 332 5.08 -5.45 -5.24
CA GLY A 332 3.93 -4.81 -4.62
C GLY A 332 3.19 -5.71 -3.66
N ASN A 333 1.92 -5.41 -3.44
CA ASN A 333 1.08 -6.18 -2.54
C ASN A 333 -0.36 -6.26 -3.06
N GLY A 334 -1.02 -7.37 -2.74
CA GLY A 334 -2.44 -7.56 -2.99
C GLY A 334 -2.78 -8.10 -4.38
N LEU A 335 -1.83 -8.70 -5.11
CA LEU A 335 -2.15 -9.39 -6.36
C LEU A 335 -3.08 -10.56 -6.07
N ARG A 336 -4.30 -10.50 -6.61
CA ARG A 336 -5.35 -11.49 -6.33
C ARG A 336 -4.98 -12.88 -6.85
N PRO A 337 -5.17 -13.94 -6.06
CA PRO A 337 -4.91 -15.31 -6.49
C PRO A 337 -5.66 -15.72 -7.77
N SER A 338 -6.87 -15.17 -7.99
CA SER A 338 -7.71 -15.44 -9.15
C SER A 338 -7.07 -15.04 -10.48
N ILE A 339 -6.31 -13.95 -10.51
CA ILE A 339 -5.66 -13.43 -11.72
C ILE A 339 -4.15 -13.69 -11.74
N TRP A 340 -3.53 -14.20 -10.67
CA TRP A 340 -2.08 -14.26 -10.51
C TRP A 340 -1.35 -14.97 -11.66
N LYS A 341 -1.76 -16.18 -11.98
CA LYS A 341 -1.10 -16.99 -13.02
C LYS A 341 -1.38 -16.44 -14.41
N ASP A 342 -2.61 -16.04 -14.65
CA ASP A 342 -3.04 -15.50 -15.91
C ASP A 342 -2.35 -14.16 -16.20
N PHE A 343 -2.27 -13.27 -15.22
CA PHE A 343 -1.55 -12.01 -15.31
C PHE A 343 -0.07 -12.21 -15.69
N LYS A 344 0.60 -13.16 -15.02
CA LYS A 344 1.98 -13.51 -15.34
C LYS A 344 2.14 -14.01 -16.78
N GLN A 345 1.25 -14.91 -17.21
CA GLN A 345 1.29 -15.50 -18.52
C GLN A 345 0.99 -14.47 -19.61
N ARG A 346 -0.07 -13.69 -19.44
CA ARG A 346 -0.51 -12.68 -20.40
C ARG A 346 0.57 -11.66 -20.70
N PHE A 347 1.24 -11.15 -19.68
CA PHE A 347 2.24 -10.08 -19.81
C PHE A 347 3.69 -10.56 -19.81
N GLY A 348 3.94 -11.87 -19.79
CA GLY A 348 5.29 -12.44 -19.84
C GLY A 348 6.13 -12.19 -18.58
N ILE A 349 5.50 -12.11 -17.40
CA ILE A 349 6.18 -11.75 -16.14
C ILE A 349 6.77 -13.00 -15.48
N ASP A 350 8.08 -13.01 -15.30
CA ASP A 350 8.76 -14.14 -14.68
C ASP A 350 8.61 -14.14 -13.16
N ARG A 351 8.65 -12.95 -12.54
CA ARG A 351 8.82 -12.82 -11.10
C ARG A 351 7.86 -11.84 -10.46
N VAL A 352 7.14 -12.31 -9.46
CA VAL A 352 6.26 -11.51 -8.62
C VAL A 352 6.83 -11.42 -7.20
N VAL A 353 7.35 -10.26 -6.83
CA VAL A 353 7.81 -9.96 -5.49
C VAL A 353 6.65 -9.38 -4.67
N GLU A 354 5.72 -10.27 -4.30
CA GLU A 354 4.65 -9.90 -3.37
C GLU A 354 5.23 -9.62 -2.00
N LEU A 355 4.68 -8.65 -1.30
CA LEU A 355 5.07 -8.29 0.05
C LEU A 355 3.88 -8.15 0.99
N TYR A 356 4.13 -8.37 2.27
CA TYR A 356 3.22 -8.02 3.35
C TYR A 356 4.01 -7.32 4.44
N ALA A 357 3.54 -6.15 4.83
CA ALA A 357 4.02 -5.38 5.98
C ALA A 357 2.96 -4.37 6.41
N SER A 358 2.97 -3.97 7.67
CA SER A 358 2.21 -2.81 8.15
C SER A 358 3.15 -1.71 8.65
N SER A 359 2.67 -0.47 8.59
CA SER A 359 3.48 0.70 8.98
C SER A 359 3.91 0.65 10.45
N GLU A 360 3.07 0.09 11.31
CA GLU A 360 3.29 -0.06 12.75
C GLU A 360 3.86 -1.43 13.13
N GLY A 361 3.73 -2.43 12.26
CA GLY A 361 4.03 -3.82 12.57
C GLY A 361 5.51 -4.16 12.66
N ASN A 362 5.78 -5.28 13.33
CA ASN A 362 7.12 -5.83 13.53
C ASN A 362 7.38 -7.11 12.73
N VAL A 363 6.43 -7.53 11.88
CA VAL A 363 6.53 -8.70 11.01
C VAL A 363 6.35 -8.29 9.54
N ALA A 364 7.17 -8.86 8.68
CA ALA A 364 7.09 -8.64 7.24
C ALA A 364 7.36 -9.94 6.48
N PHE A 365 6.73 -10.07 5.32
CA PHE A 365 6.95 -11.15 4.37
C PHE A 365 7.38 -10.58 3.02
N SER A 366 8.14 -11.35 2.28
CA SER A 366 8.47 -11.05 0.89
C SER A 366 8.64 -12.32 0.08
N ASN A 367 8.09 -12.35 -1.12
CA ASN A 367 8.14 -13.51 -2.01
C ASN A 367 9.51 -13.64 -2.71
N VAL A 368 10.56 -13.83 -1.92
CA VAL A 368 11.94 -13.99 -2.41
C VAL A 368 12.16 -15.30 -3.17
N PHE A 369 11.31 -16.31 -2.96
CA PHE A 369 11.36 -17.62 -3.60
C PHE A 369 10.56 -17.69 -4.90
N ASN A 370 9.83 -16.64 -5.24
CA ASN A 370 8.98 -16.57 -6.44
C ASN A 370 7.98 -17.74 -6.55
N PHE A 371 7.29 -18.05 -5.45
CA PHE A 371 6.13 -18.93 -5.48
C PHE A 371 4.87 -18.13 -5.83
N ASP A 372 3.91 -18.77 -6.47
CA ASP A 372 2.64 -18.14 -6.79
C ASP A 372 1.70 -18.13 -5.57
N ASN A 373 0.76 -17.19 -5.55
CA ASN A 373 -0.32 -17.08 -4.54
C ASN A 373 0.18 -17.00 -3.08
N THR A 374 1.23 -16.25 -2.80
CA THR A 374 1.80 -16.11 -1.46
C THR A 374 2.31 -14.70 -1.20
N VAL A 375 2.15 -14.23 0.04
CA VAL A 375 2.86 -13.02 0.50
C VAL A 375 4.35 -13.28 0.74
N GLY A 376 4.80 -14.54 0.63
CA GLY A 376 6.18 -14.96 0.67
C GLY A 376 6.65 -15.48 2.02
N PHE A 377 7.96 -15.40 2.19
CA PHE A 377 8.74 -15.87 3.33
C PHE A 377 8.97 -14.76 4.35
N SER A 378 8.90 -15.10 5.63
CA SER A 378 9.32 -14.20 6.71
C SER A 378 10.54 -14.73 7.45
N PRO A 379 11.63 -13.96 7.56
CA PRO A 379 12.80 -14.32 8.36
C PRO A 379 12.61 -14.05 9.86
N VAL A 380 11.64 -13.20 10.23
CA VAL A 380 11.38 -12.83 11.62
C VAL A 380 10.41 -13.80 12.30
N SER A 381 10.42 -13.86 13.62
CA SER A 381 9.53 -14.75 14.38
C SER A 381 8.10 -14.29 14.29
N TYR A 382 7.22 -15.22 13.87
CA TYR A 382 5.77 -15.03 13.84
C TYR A 382 5.04 -16.33 14.17
N ALA A 383 3.77 -16.22 14.48
CA ALA A 383 2.89 -17.36 14.64
C ALA A 383 1.54 -17.07 13.98
N ILE A 384 0.93 -18.10 13.40
CA ILE A 384 -0.46 -18.08 12.98
C ILE A 384 -1.20 -18.98 13.97
N VAL A 385 -2.14 -18.40 14.72
CA VAL A 385 -2.86 -19.08 15.80
C VAL A 385 -4.31 -19.34 15.41
N LYS A 386 -4.87 -20.45 15.91
CA LYS A 386 -6.29 -20.74 15.76
C LYS A 386 -7.11 -19.60 16.34
N TYR A 387 -8.12 -19.19 15.61
CA TYR A 387 -9.01 -18.10 16.01
C TYR A 387 -10.43 -18.64 16.10
N ASP A 388 -11.04 -18.48 17.28
CA ASP A 388 -12.44 -18.81 17.49
C ASP A 388 -13.27 -17.63 16.96
N LYS A 389 -13.95 -17.90 15.86
CA LYS A 389 -14.75 -16.90 15.17
C LYS A 389 -16.03 -16.56 15.91
N GLU A 390 -16.51 -17.45 16.80
CA GLU A 390 -17.71 -17.21 17.58
C GLU A 390 -17.45 -16.31 18.80
N ARG A 391 -16.30 -16.53 19.43
CA ARG A 391 -15.88 -15.75 20.61
C ARG A 391 -15.07 -14.52 20.24
N GLU A 392 -14.70 -14.38 18.97
CA GLU A 392 -13.80 -13.33 18.47
C GLU A 392 -12.46 -13.27 19.22
N GLU A 393 -11.92 -14.46 19.59
CA GLU A 393 -10.67 -14.56 20.34
C GLU A 393 -9.78 -15.72 19.87
N PRO A 394 -8.46 -15.64 20.11
CA PRO A 394 -7.56 -16.77 19.84
C PRO A 394 -7.87 -17.98 20.72
N VAL A 395 -7.87 -19.17 20.13
CA VAL A 395 -8.10 -20.43 20.85
C VAL A 395 -6.91 -20.76 21.74
N ARG A 396 -7.19 -21.08 23.02
CA ARG A 396 -6.18 -21.51 24.00
C ARG A 396 -6.38 -22.96 24.42
N ASN A 397 -5.28 -23.64 24.74
CA ASN A 397 -5.30 -24.99 25.31
C ASN A 397 -5.56 -24.95 26.82
N SER A 398 -5.61 -26.14 27.45
CA SER A 398 -5.83 -26.29 28.91
C SER A 398 -4.78 -25.60 29.80
N ASN A 399 -3.60 -25.31 29.26
CA ASN A 399 -2.53 -24.59 29.96
C ASN A 399 -2.57 -23.07 29.73
N GLY A 400 -3.60 -22.56 29.05
CA GLY A 400 -3.76 -21.15 28.72
C GLY A 400 -2.96 -20.66 27.52
N ASN A 401 -2.15 -21.50 26.86
CA ASN A 401 -1.36 -21.13 25.69
C ASN A 401 -2.20 -21.11 24.42
N MET A 402 -1.95 -20.17 23.51
CA MET A 402 -2.59 -20.15 22.21
C MET A 402 -2.16 -21.35 21.35
N ILE A 403 -3.07 -21.82 20.50
CA ILE A 403 -2.85 -22.99 19.64
C ILE A 403 -2.47 -22.54 18.24
N LYS A 404 -1.30 -22.94 17.76
CA LYS A 404 -0.90 -22.67 16.36
C LYS A 404 -1.77 -23.48 15.40
N VAL A 405 -2.02 -22.91 14.22
CA VAL A 405 -2.68 -23.61 13.12
C VAL A 405 -1.79 -24.74 12.57
N LYS A 406 -2.41 -25.70 11.91
CA LYS A 406 -1.69 -26.68 11.09
C LYS A 406 -1.44 -26.10 9.70
N ARG A 407 -0.48 -26.67 8.98
CA ARG A 407 -0.22 -26.32 7.59
C ARG A 407 -1.49 -26.47 6.75
N GLY A 408 -1.81 -25.45 5.95
CA GLY A 408 -3.04 -25.34 5.17
C GLY A 408 -4.21 -24.67 5.90
N GLU A 409 -4.14 -24.55 7.24
CA GLU A 409 -5.19 -23.86 8.01
C GLU A 409 -4.94 -22.35 8.07
N ALA A 410 -6.03 -21.60 8.13
CA ALA A 410 -6.03 -20.15 8.36
C ALA A 410 -6.16 -19.83 9.85
N GLY A 411 -5.59 -18.70 10.28
CA GLY A 411 -5.68 -18.21 11.64
C GLY A 411 -5.17 -16.79 11.77
N LEU A 412 -5.24 -16.23 12.97
CA LEU A 412 -4.76 -14.89 13.29
C LEU A 412 -3.23 -14.87 13.33
N MET A 413 -2.65 -13.93 12.60
CA MET A 413 -1.19 -13.75 12.58
C MET A 413 -0.73 -12.87 13.72
N LEU A 414 0.33 -13.33 14.41
CA LEU A 414 1.00 -12.63 15.50
C LEU A 414 2.48 -12.43 15.19
N GLY A 415 3.01 -11.24 15.46
CA GLY A 415 4.45 -10.94 15.39
C GLY A 415 5.08 -10.99 16.78
N GLU A 416 6.16 -11.77 16.99
CA GLU A 416 6.85 -11.83 18.27
C GLU A 416 7.55 -10.50 18.58
N ILE A 417 7.30 -9.95 19.77
CA ILE A 417 7.94 -8.71 20.26
C ILE A 417 9.21 -9.09 21.01
N THR A 418 10.35 -8.66 20.49
CA THR A 418 11.67 -8.87 21.09
C THR A 418 12.55 -7.63 20.87
N ASP A 419 13.73 -7.57 21.48
CA ASP A 419 14.70 -6.49 21.24
C ASP A 419 15.12 -6.40 19.76
N LYS A 420 15.03 -7.51 18.99
CA LYS A 420 15.35 -7.55 17.55
C LYS A 420 14.17 -7.19 16.66
N THR A 421 12.97 -7.37 17.16
CA THR A 421 11.70 -7.10 16.47
C THR A 421 10.79 -6.29 17.41
N PRO A 422 11.18 -5.06 17.77
CA PRO A 422 10.38 -4.22 18.65
C PRO A 422 9.05 -3.85 17.97
N PHE A 423 8.04 -3.62 18.77
CA PHE A 423 6.79 -3.02 18.34
C PHE A 423 6.74 -1.60 18.89
N ASP A 424 6.83 -0.61 17.98
CA ASP A 424 6.91 0.80 18.38
C ASP A 424 5.55 1.35 18.86
N GLY A 425 4.47 0.61 18.59
CA GLY A 425 3.12 0.97 19.04
C GLY A 425 2.46 2.06 18.20
N TYR A 426 1.34 2.51 18.74
CA TYR A 426 0.57 3.64 18.22
C TYR A 426 0.85 4.89 19.05
N THR A 427 0.51 6.07 18.55
CA THR A 427 0.53 7.32 19.34
C THR A 427 -0.42 7.29 20.55
N ASP A 428 -1.41 6.39 20.51
CA ASP A 428 -2.34 6.10 21.60
C ASP A 428 -1.83 4.91 22.44
N PRO A 429 -1.46 5.12 23.71
CA PRO A 429 -0.96 4.05 24.59
C PRO A 429 -1.97 2.94 24.87
N GLU A 430 -3.27 3.26 25.01
CA GLU A 430 -4.30 2.25 25.27
C GLU A 430 -4.48 1.34 24.06
N LYS A 431 -4.48 1.93 22.86
CA LYS A 431 -4.55 1.17 21.62
C LYS A 431 -3.31 0.30 21.42
N THR A 432 -2.14 0.79 21.80
CA THR A 432 -0.89 0.04 21.78
C THR A 432 -1.01 -1.19 22.68
N GLU A 433 -1.43 -1.03 23.93
CA GLU A 433 -1.55 -2.15 24.87
C GLU A 433 -2.61 -3.18 24.44
N LYS A 434 -3.75 -2.75 23.90
CA LYS A 434 -4.79 -3.63 23.34
C LYS A 434 -4.31 -4.44 22.14
N SER A 435 -3.27 -3.98 21.45
CA SER A 435 -2.68 -4.68 20.30
C SER A 435 -1.58 -5.69 20.71
N ILE A 436 -1.31 -5.83 21.99
CA ILE A 436 -0.28 -6.75 22.50
C ILE A 436 -0.93 -7.91 23.24
N PHE A 437 -0.70 -9.12 22.77
CA PHE A 437 -1.01 -10.33 23.52
C PHE A 437 0.18 -10.74 24.38
N ARG A 438 -0.08 -11.04 25.65
CA ARG A 438 0.93 -11.50 26.61
C ARG A 438 0.69 -12.94 26.98
N ASP A 439 1.75 -13.64 27.41
CA ASP A 439 1.68 -15.05 27.82
C ASP A 439 1.01 -15.92 26.76
N VAL A 440 1.47 -15.79 25.50
CA VAL A 440 0.87 -16.45 24.34
C VAL A 440 1.26 -17.91 24.26
N PHE A 441 2.56 -18.22 24.32
CA PHE A 441 3.10 -19.59 24.26
C PHE A 441 3.92 -19.94 25.50
N LYS A 442 4.41 -18.94 26.21
CA LYS A 442 5.16 -19.09 27.46
C LYS A 442 4.99 -17.84 28.33
N LYS A 443 5.14 -18.00 29.63
CA LYS A 443 5.08 -16.90 30.58
C LYS A 443 6.11 -15.80 30.25
N GLY A 444 5.65 -14.57 30.15
CA GLY A 444 6.48 -13.38 29.87
C GLY A 444 6.76 -13.11 28.39
N ASP A 445 6.23 -13.88 27.45
CA ASP A 445 6.30 -13.51 26.04
C ASP A 445 5.25 -12.45 25.67
N ALA A 446 5.55 -11.66 24.63
CA ALA A 446 4.65 -10.65 24.11
C ALA A 446 4.59 -10.72 22.59
N TRP A 447 3.40 -10.57 22.04
CA TRP A 447 3.12 -10.74 20.62
C TRP A 447 2.21 -9.62 20.14
N PHE A 448 2.59 -8.99 19.04
CA PHE A 448 1.75 -8.02 18.34
C PHE A 448 0.63 -8.72 17.59
N ASN A 449 -0.61 -8.30 17.88
CA ASN A 449 -1.79 -8.72 17.13
C ASN A 449 -1.88 -7.88 15.85
N THR A 450 -1.67 -8.51 14.69
CA THR A 450 -1.72 -7.82 13.39
C THR A 450 -3.14 -7.47 12.97
N GLY A 451 -4.14 -8.18 13.50
CA GLY A 451 -5.52 -8.09 13.03
C GLY A 451 -5.76 -8.76 11.68
N ASP A 452 -4.77 -9.44 11.12
CA ASP A 452 -4.85 -10.08 9.81
C ASP A 452 -4.93 -11.61 9.93
N MET A 453 -5.84 -12.19 9.18
CA MET A 453 -5.97 -13.64 9.04
C MET A 453 -5.04 -14.11 7.93
N MET A 454 -4.17 -15.08 8.26
CA MET A 454 -3.22 -15.67 7.34
C MET A 454 -3.36 -17.18 7.30
N ARG A 455 -3.04 -17.81 6.18
CA ARG A 455 -2.94 -19.26 6.03
C ARG A 455 -1.47 -19.66 6.04
N ASP A 456 -1.12 -20.66 6.87
CA ASP A 456 0.21 -21.27 6.84
C ASP A 456 0.30 -22.22 5.64
N ILE A 457 1.14 -21.90 4.66
CA ILE A 457 1.37 -22.75 3.49
C ILE A 457 2.70 -23.51 3.56
N GLY A 458 3.37 -23.48 4.69
CA GLY A 458 4.59 -24.23 4.99
C GLY A 458 5.87 -23.45 4.72
N PHE A 459 6.98 -23.95 5.27
CA PHE A 459 8.32 -23.39 5.10
C PHE A 459 8.42 -21.89 5.35
N ARG A 460 7.68 -21.40 6.38
CA ARG A 460 7.60 -19.99 6.78
C ARG A 460 7.02 -19.05 5.70
N HIS A 461 6.18 -19.60 4.81
CA HIS A 461 5.38 -18.83 3.85
C HIS A 461 3.94 -18.75 4.30
N ALA A 462 3.28 -17.67 3.93
CA ALA A 462 1.88 -17.45 4.25
C ALA A 462 1.10 -16.92 3.04
N GLN A 463 -0.22 -17.13 3.08
CA GLN A 463 -1.19 -16.45 2.20
C GLN A 463 -2.04 -15.52 3.04
N PHE A 464 -2.28 -14.32 2.55
CA PHE A 464 -3.27 -13.42 3.14
C PHE A 464 -4.67 -13.98 2.91
N VAL A 465 -5.49 -13.97 3.94
CA VAL A 465 -6.88 -14.45 3.87
C VAL A 465 -7.85 -13.28 3.98
N ASP A 466 -7.78 -12.51 5.08
CA ASP A 466 -8.65 -11.36 5.31
C ASP A 466 -8.20 -10.53 6.53
N ARG A 467 -8.82 -9.39 6.76
CA ARG A 467 -8.70 -8.62 8.00
C ARG A 467 -9.84 -8.92 8.97
N LEU A 468 -9.54 -9.04 10.26
CA LEU A 468 -10.58 -9.25 11.29
C LEU A 468 -11.63 -8.13 11.31
N GLY A 469 -11.24 -6.88 11.00
CA GLY A 469 -12.18 -5.74 10.94
C GLY A 469 -13.04 -5.67 9.68
N ASP A 470 -12.71 -6.45 8.64
CA ASP A 470 -13.45 -6.52 7.38
C ASP A 470 -14.35 -7.75 7.31
N THR A 471 -14.07 -8.82 8.06
CA THR A 471 -15.00 -9.94 8.24
C THR A 471 -16.26 -9.47 8.97
N PHE A 472 -17.39 -10.06 8.65
CA PHE A 472 -18.64 -9.86 9.39
C PHE A 472 -19.28 -11.19 9.75
N ARG A 473 -20.11 -11.19 10.79
CA ARG A 473 -20.80 -12.39 11.26
C ARG A 473 -22.24 -12.38 10.79
N TRP A 474 -22.67 -13.50 10.19
CA TRP A 474 -24.04 -13.69 9.75
C TRP A 474 -24.53 -15.11 10.03
N LYS A 475 -25.71 -15.24 10.64
CA LYS A 475 -26.30 -16.55 11.01
C LYS A 475 -25.38 -17.45 11.82
N GLY A 476 -24.58 -16.84 12.73
CA GLY A 476 -23.62 -17.58 13.56
C GLY A 476 -22.26 -17.86 12.88
N GLU A 477 -22.13 -17.59 11.57
CA GLU A 477 -20.93 -17.87 10.79
C GLU A 477 -20.21 -16.57 10.38
N ASN A 478 -18.89 -16.62 10.30
CA ASN A 478 -18.10 -15.51 9.80
C ASN A 478 -17.94 -15.57 8.29
N VAL A 479 -18.15 -14.44 7.66
CA VAL A 479 -18.01 -14.23 6.22
C VAL A 479 -16.73 -13.44 5.95
N SER A 480 -15.84 -14.00 5.14
CA SER A 480 -14.69 -13.29 4.60
C SER A 480 -15.12 -12.42 3.44
N THR A 481 -14.92 -11.11 3.55
CA THR A 481 -15.29 -10.20 2.45
C THR A 481 -14.47 -10.49 1.19
N THR A 482 -13.19 -10.77 1.35
CA THR A 482 -12.30 -11.07 0.22
C THR A 482 -12.67 -12.37 -0.51
N GLU A 483 -13.13 -13.40 0.23
CA GLU A 483 -13.58 -14.64 -0.39
C GLU A 483 -14.84 -14.42 -1.24
N VAL A 484 -15.80 -13.66 -0.71
CA VAL A 484 -17.04 -13.34 -1.43
C VAL A 484 -16.76 -12.42 -2.63
N GLU A 485 -15.87 -11.42 -2.48
CA GLU A 485 -15.42 -10.55 -3.57
C GLU A 485 -14.80 -11.37 -4.71
N GLN A 486 -13.92 -12.32 -4.41
CA GLN A 486 -13.30 -13.19 -5.43
C GLN A 486 -14.32 -14.04 -6.20
N ILE A 487 -15.35 -14.52 -5.53
CA ILE A 487 -16.40 -15.31 -6.17
C ILE A 487 -17.29 -14.41 -7.03
N LEU A 488 -17.72 -13.24 -6.51
CA LEU A 488 -18.52 -12.28 -7.27
C LEU A 488 -17.78 -11.81 -8.54
N ASP A 489 -16.50 -11.44 -8.42
CA ASP A 489 -15.67 -10.99 -9.53
C ASP A 489 -15.40 -12.09 -10.58
N GLY A 490 -15.63 -13.36 -10.23
CA GLY A 490 -15.56 -14.50 -11.16
C GLY A 490 -16.83 -14.73 -11.99
N PHE A 491 -17.92 -14.00 -11.74
CA PHE A 491 -19.17 -14.14 -12.49
C PHE A 491 -19.20 -13.22 -13.71
N ASP A 492 -19.53 -13.78 -14.87
CA ASP A 492 -19.64 -13.01 -16.11
C ASP A 492 -20.67 -11.89 -15.97
N GLY A 493 -20.27 -10.67 -16.32
CA GLY A 493 -21.09 -9.46 -16.15
C GLY A 493 -20.80 -8.66 -14.87
N ILE A 494 -19.99 -9.16 -13.92
CA ILE A 494 -19.46 -8.37 -12.79
C ILE A 494 -18.02 -7.98 -13.07
N GLN A 495 -17.76 -6.69 -13.11
CA GLN A 495 -16.42 -6.13 -13.31
C GLN A 495 -15.65 -6.02 -11.99
N GLU A 496 -16.34 -5.65 -10.93
CA GLU A 496 -15.72 -5.35 -9.64
C GLU A 496 -16.75 -5.45 -8.52
N SER A 497 -16.33 -5.97 -7.36
CA SER A 497 -17.16 -6.03 -6.17
C SER A 497 -16.44 -5.58 -4.91
N VAL A 498 -17.20 -5.00 -3.98
CA VAL A 498 -16.76 -4.62 -2.63
C VAL A 498 -17.78 -5.14 -1.64
N VAL A 499 -17.37 -6.08 -0.79
CA VAL A 499 -18.26 -6.75 0.16
C VAL A 499 -18.06 -6.19 1.57
N TYR A 500 -19.16 -6.00 2.28
CA TYR A 500 -19.19 -5.51 3.66
C TYR A 500 -20.44 -6.03 4.39
N GLY A 501 -20.39 -6.00 5.73
CA GLY A 501 -21.53 -6.42 6.55
C GLY A 501 -22.42 -5.24 6.92
N VAL A 502 -23.74 -5.41 6.80
CA VAL A 502 -24.77 -4.44 7.20
C VAL A 502 -25.73 -5.04 8.22
N GLU A 503 -26.16 -4.23 9.17
CA GLU A 503 -27.11 -4.65 10.19
C GLU A 503 -28.54 -4.64 9.61
N ILE A 504 -29.28 -5.73 9.83
CA ILE A 504 -30.72 -5.80 9.59
C ILE A 504 -31.40 -5.74 10.97
N PRO A 505 -32.40 -4.87 11.19
CA PRO A 505 -33.12 -4.81 12.44
C PRO A 505 -33.69 -6.17 12.86
N ASN A 506 -33.72 -6.43 14.16
CA ASN A 506 -34.20 -7.67 14.76
C ASN A 506 -33.47 -8.97 14.34
N THR A 507 -32.29 -8.86 13.74
CA THR A 507 -31.41 -10.01 13.45
C THR A 507 -30.15 -9.99 14.30
N ASN A 508 -29.47 -11.14 14.41
CA ASN A 508 -28.20 -11.25 15.11
C ASN A 508 -27.06 -11.31 14.09
N GLY A 509 -26.10 -10.38 14.21
CA GLY A 509 -24.96 -10.25 13.29
C GLY A 509 -25.19 -9.21 12.19
N ARG A 510 -24.43 -9.35 11.10
CA ARG A 510 -24.48 -8.46 9.93
C ARG A 510 -24.68 -9.28 8.67
N ALA A 511 -25.66 -8.93 7.87
CA ALA A 511 -25.90 -9.54 6.57
C ALA A 511 -24.87 -9.04 5.54
N GLY A 512 -24.48 -9.92 4.62
CA GLY A 512 -23.60 -9.53 3.52
C GLY A 512 -24.30 -8.52 2.59
N MET A 513 -23.60 -7.44 2.27
CA MET A 513 -23.95 -6.52 1.20
C MET A 513 -22.74 -6.37 0.28
N ALA A 514 -22.99 -6.42 -1.02
CA ALA A 514 -21.96 -6.21 -2.04
C ALA A 514 -22.31 -4.98 -2.87
N GLN A 515 -21.39 -4.03 -2.97
CA GLN A 515 -21.44 -3.05 -4.05
C GLN A 515 -20.78 -3.68 -5.25
N VAL A 516 -21.46 -3.70 -6.39
CA VAL A 516 -20.98 -4.32 -7.63
C VAL A 516 -20.99 -3.32 -8.78
N ARG A 517 -19.95 -3.37 -9.60
CA ARG A 517 -19.90 -2.70 -10.90
C ARG A 517 -20.09 -3.75 -11.98
N MET A 518 -20.98 -3.47 -12.90
CA MET A 518 -21.35 -4.41 -13.96
C MET A 518 -20.75 -4.00 -15.31
N THR A 519 -20.58 -4.98 -16.20
CA THR A 519 -20.15 -4.76 -17.59
C THR A 519 -21.32 -4.49 -18.53
N CYS A 520 -22.55 -4.69 -18.06
CA CYS A 520 -23.82 -4.44 -18.78
C CYS A 520 -24.75 -3.57 -17.92
N SER A 521 -25.87 -3.13 -18.50
CA SER A 521 -26.92 -2.45 -17.76
C SER A 521 -27.47 -3.35 -16.65
N HIS A 522 -27.78 -2.79 -15.48
CA HIS A 522 -28.37 -3.53 -14.38
C HIS A 522 -29.75 -4.12 -14.70
N GLU A 523 -30.43 -3.62 -15.74
CA GLU A 523 -31.71 -4.14 -16.23
C GLU A 523 -31.55 -5.41 -17.08
N GLU A 524 -30.41 -5.56 -17.74
CA GLU A 524 -30.07 -6.70 -18.63
C GLU A 524 -29.25 -7.78 -17.92
N PHE A 525 -28.87 -7.54 -16.67
CA PHE A 525 -27.99 -8.44 -15.91
C PHE A 525 -28.70 -9.72 -15.48
N ASP A 526 -28.00 -10.87 -15.60
CA ASP A 526 -28.53 -12.19 -15.23
C ASP A 526 -28.48 -12.45 -13.71
N TYR A 527 -29.40 -11.85 -12.96
CA TYR A 527 -29.53 -12.09 -11.51
C TYR A 527 -29.85 -13.53 -11.16
N GLN A 528 -30.55 -14.27 -12.04
CA GLN A 528 -30.88 -15.67 -11.81
C GLN A 528 -29.63 -16.56 -11.92
N GLY A 529 -28.83 -16.34 -12.96
CA GLY A 529 -27.54 -17.00 -13.12
C GLY A 529 -26.58 -16.69 -11.97
N LEU A 530 -26.50 -15.42 -11.55
CA LEU A 530 -25.69 -15.04 -10.39
C LEU A 530 -26.11 -15.78 -9.12
N CYS A 531 -27.40 -15.86 -8.82
CA CYS A 531 -27.89 -16.59 -7.65
C CYS A 531 -27.55 -18.08 -7.70
N ALA A 532 -27.68 -18.70 -8.87
CA ALA A 532 -27.32 -20.10 -9.07
C ALA A 532 -25.83 -20.33 -8.85
N TYR A 533 -25.01 -19.46 -9.43
CA TYR A 533 -23.56 -19.48 -9.29
C TYR A 533 -23.12 -19.29 -7.84
N LEU A 534 -23.64 -18.28 -7.14
CA LEU A 534 -23.30 -18.03 -5.74
C LEU A 534 -23.70 -19.19 -4.82
N LYS A 535 -24.85 -19.84 -5.09
CA LYS A 535 -25.28 -21.03 -4.33
C LYS A 535 -24.38 -22.24 -4.56
N GLN A 536 -23.71 -22.33 -5.70
CA GLN A 536 -22.76 -23.37 -6.00
C GLN A 536 -21.40 -23.12 -5.34
N GLU A 537 -20.93 -21.88 -5.34
CA GLU A 537 -19.56 -21.54 -4.93
C GLU A 537 -19.45 -21.11 -3.46
N LEU A 538 -20.54 -20.61 -2.85
CA LEU A 538 -20.54 -20.10 -1.49
C LEU A 538 -21.52 -20.87 -0.59
N PRO A 539 -21.19 -21.05 0.70
CA PRO A 539 -22.16 -21.48 1.69
C PRO A 539 -23.28 -20.43 1.83
N ALA A 540 -24.50 -20.87 2.12
CA ALA A 540 -25.68 -20.00 2.12
C ALA A 540 -25.56 -18.74 3.00
N TYR A 541 -24.81 -18.81 4.10
CA TYR A 541 -24.57 -17.66 4.98
C TYR A 541 -23.62 -16.62 4.39
N ALA A 542 -22.77 -17.00 3.43
CA ALA A 542 -21.81 -16.08 2.80
C ALA A 542 -22.37 -15.37 1.56
N ILE A 543 -23.50 -15.83 1.03
CA ILE A 543 -24.16 -15.18 -0.10
C ILE A 543 -24.66 -13.79 0.35
N PRO A 544 -24.26 -12.70 -0.35
CA PRO A 544 -24.73 -11.37 -0.01
C PRO A 544 -26.27 -11.30 -0.04
N VAL A 545 -26.86 -10.72 0.99
CA VAL A 545 -28.31 -10.48 1.02
C VAL A 545 -28.68 -9.30 0.13
N PHE A 546 -27.79 -8.31 0.05
CA PHE A 546 -28.02 -7.11 -0.75
C PHE A 546 -26.92 -6.93 -1.81
N LEU A 547 -27.35 -6.45 -2.99
CA LEU A 547 -26.46 -5.96 -4.05
C LEU A 547 -26.76 -4.48 -4.30
N ARG A 548 -25.76 -3.63 -4.22
CA ARG A 548 -25.82 -2.22 -4.61
C ARG A 548 -25.12 -2.06 -5.95
N ILE A 549 -25.83 -1.59 -6.94
CA ILE A 549 -25.27 -1.46 -8.28
C ILE A 549 -24.60 -0.10 -8.44
N ASN A 550 -23.34 -0.08 -8.80
CA ASN A 550 -22.60 1.14 -9.07
C ASN A 550 -22.28 1.23 -10.57
N GLU A 551 -22.83 2.24 -11.24
CA GLU A 551 -22.59 2.46 -12.68
C GLU A 551 -21.30 3.24 -12.97
N GLN A 552 -20.74 3.88 -11.94
CA GLN A 552 -19.49 4.65 -12.03
C GLN A 552 -18.30 3.85 -11.49
N GLU A 553 -17.10 4.37 -11.66
CA GLU A 553 -15.91 3.82 -10.99
C GLU A 553 -16.08 3.89 -9.47
N MET A 554 -15.69 2.82 -8.77
CA MET A 554 -15.80 2.76 -7.32
C MET A 554 -14.84 3.75 -6.66
N GLU A 555 -15.32 4.46 -5.64
CA GLU A 555 -14.49 5.40 -4.87
C GLU A 555 -13.36 4.65 -4.18
N THR A 556 -12.12 4.95 -4.56
CA THR A 556 -10.93 4.41 -3.94
C THR A 556 -10.10 5.50 -3.28
N THR A 557 -9.25 5.11 -2.35
CA THR A 557 -8.20 5.99 -1.83
C THR A 557 -7.10 6.16 -2.88
N GLY A 558 -6.19 7.10 -2.69
CA GLY A 558 -5.01 7.25 -3.56
C GLY A 558 -4.11 5.99 -3.65
N THR A 559 -4.35 4.99 -2.81
CA THR A 559 -3.73 3.65 -2.87
C THR A 559 -4.66 2.59 -3.44
N PHE A 560 -5.70 2.99 -4.15
CA PHE A 560 -6.70 2.10 -4.76
C PHE A 560 -7.42 1.17 -3.76
N LYS A 561 -7.56 1.59 -2.49
CA LYS A 561 -8.35 0.87 -1.49
C LYS A 561 -9.77 1.43 -1.46
N HIS A 562 -10.76 0.54 -1.52
CA HIS A 562 -12.17 0.91 -1.41
C HIS A 562 -12.52 1.52 -0.05
N GLN A 563 -13.37 2.54 -0.06
CA GLN A 563 -13.82 3.24 1.14
C GLN A 563 -15.02 2.53 1.79
N LYS A 564 -14.78 1.32 2.35
CA LYS A 564 -15.85 0.49 2.94
C LYS A 564 -16.64 1.16 4.08
N ASN A 565 -16.05 2.12 4.80
CA ASN A 565 -16.75 2.77 5.94
C ASN A 565 -17.97 3.56 5.48
N LYS A 566 -17.87 4.37 4.43
CA LYS A 566 -18.99 5.12 3.86
C LYS A 566 -20.12 4.18 3.41
N LEU A 567 -19.76 3.05 2.80
CA LEU A 567 -20.70 2.03 2.35
C LEU A 567 -21.41 1.36 3.53
N LYS A 568 -20.69 1.04 4.60
CA LYS A 568 -21.25 0.46 5.83
C LYS A 568 -22.25 1.39 6.52
N ASP A 569 -21.97 2.71 6.50
CA ASP A 569 -22.86 3.70 7.11
C ASP A 569 -24.16 3.90 6.31
N GLN A 570 -24.08 3.87 4.97
CA GLN A 570 -25.22 4.02 4.08
C GLN A 570 -26.14 2.78 4.06
N LYS A 571 -25.60 1.59 4.36
CA LYS A 571 -26.32 0.30 4.37
C LYS A 571 -27.15 0.10 3.06
N TYR A 572 -28.34 -0.50 3.20
CA TYR A 572 -29.32 -0.64 2.11
C TYR A 572 -30.40 0.45 2.11
N ASP A 573 -30.17 1.56 2.83
CA ASP A 573 -31.11 2.66 2.97
C ASP A 573 -31.27 3.45 1.65
N LEU A 574 -32.41 3.32 1.00
CA LEU A 574 -32.71 3.98 -0.27
C LEU A 574 -32.73 5.52 -0.18
N ALA A 575 -32.92 6.08 1.02
CA ALA A 575 -32.89 7.53 1.22
C ALA A 575 -31.46 8.12 1.26
N GLN A 576 -30.44 7.28 1.43
CA GLN A 576 -29.05 7.70 1.56
C GLN A 576 -28.21 7.42 0.30
N GLN A 577 -28.80 6.91 -0.76
CA GLN A 577 -28.08 6.55 -1.99
C GLN A 577 -28.97 6.60 -3.22
N ASP A 578 -28.38 7.01 -4.34
CA ASP A 578 -29.05 7.08 -5.65
C ASP A 578 -28.93 5.76 -6.46
N ASN A 579 -28.01 4.87 -6.04
CA ASN A 579 -27.71 3.64 -6.75
C ASN A 579 -28.82 2.59 -6.53
N PRO A 580 -29.23 1.82 -7.57
CA PRO A 580 -30.17 0.72 -7.41
C PRO A 580 -29.66 -0.32 -6.41
N VAL A 581 -30.55 -0.76 -5.51
CA VAL A 581 -30.28 -1.84 -4.57
C VAL A 581 -31.18 -3.02 -4.91
N TYR A 582 -30.61 -4.21 -4.85
CA TYR A 582 -31.32 -5.47 -5.02
C TYR A 582 -31.22 -6.29 -3.73
N VAL A 583 -32.21 -7.09 -3.44
CA VAL A 583 -32.28 -7.92 -2.24
C VAL A 583 -32.62 -9.37 -2.59
N LEU A 584 -31.97 -10.31 -1.95
CA LEU A 584 -32.31 -11.73 -1.96
C LEU A 584 -33.14 -12.04 -0.71
N LEU A 585 -34.45 -12.00 -0.84
CA LEU A 585 -35.36 -12.29 0.26
C LEU A 585 -35.37 -13.78 0.64
N PRO A 586 -35.65 -14.11 1.90
CA PRO A 586 -35.77 -15.50 2.33
C PRO A 586 -36.81 -16.28 1.53
N GLY A 587 -36.41 -17.43 0.97
CA GLY A 587 -37.23 -18.29 0.13
C GLY A 587 -37.23 -17.96 -1.35
N GLU A 588 -36.68 -16.81 -1.76
CA GLU A 588 -36.58 -16.41 -3.16
C GLU A 588 -35.38 -17.09 -3.87
N SER A 589 -35.54 -17.26 -5.16
CA SER A 589 -34.53 -17.92 -6.01
C SER A 589 -33.51 -16.95 -6.61
N CYS A 590 -33.85 -15.66 -6.73
CA CYS A 590 -32.99 -14.63 -7.29
C CYS A 590 -33.16 -13.27 -6.60
N TYR A 591 -32.21 -12.37 -6.87
CA TYR A 591 -32.29 -10.98 -6.42
C TYR A 591 -33.44 -10.23 -7.10
N GLN A 592 -34.16 -9.43 -6.32
CA GLN A 592 -35.19 -8.52 -6.80
C GLN A 592 -34.84 -7.08 -6.40
N ARG A 593 -35.31 -6.11 -7.17
CA ARG A 593 -35.05 -4.69 -6.87
C ARG A 593 -35.70 -4.33 -5.53
N LEU A 594 -34.92 -3.70 -4.65
CA LEU A 594 -35.42 -3.19 -3.39
C LEU A 594 -36.22 -1.92 -3.63
N ASP A 595 -37.44 -1.89 -3.15
CA ASP A 595 -38.33 -0.72 -3.10
C ASP A 595 -38.59 -0.28 -1.66
N GLU A 596 -39.23 0.88 -1.49
CA GLU A 596 -39.54 1.42 -0.17
C GLU A 596 -40.47 0.52 0.67
N GLU A 597 -41.38 -0.20 0.05
CA GLU A 597 -42.31 -1.09 0.75
C GLU A 597 -41.56 -2.30 1.31
N THR A 598 -40.74 -2.91 0.48
CA THR A 598 -39.85 -4.04 0.86
C THR A 598 -38.84 -3.61 1.93
N GLN A 599 -38.23 -2.42 1.80
CA GLN A 599 -37.33 -1.88 2.82
C GLN A 599 -38.05 -1.71 4.16
N LYS A 600 -39.25 -1.09 4.18
CA LYS A 600 -40.05 -0.95 5.41
C LYS A 600 -40.43 -2.31 6.01
N GLY A 601 -40.70 -3.31 5.17
CA GLY A 601 -40.96 -4.68 5.60
C GLY A 601 -39.72 -5.31 6.26
N ILE A 602 -38.51 -5.11 5.70
CA ILE A 602 -37.25 -5.58 6.27
C ILE A 602 -36.99 -4.91 7.63
N ASP A 603 -37.12 -3.58 7.69
CA ASP A 603 -36.87 -2.80 8.90
C ASP A 603 -37.91 -3.11 10.00
N GLY A 604 -39.14 -3.42 9.61
CA GLY A 604 -40.20 -3.85 10.50
C GLY A 604 -40.17 -5.32 10.94
N GLY A 605 -39.24 -6.13 10.40
CA GLY A 605 -39.08 -7.54 10.74
C GLY A 605 -40.13 -8.47 10.09
N ALA A 606 -40.74 -8.06 8.97
CA ALA A 606 -41.66 -8.90 8.22
C ALA A 606 -41.00 -10.11 7.58
N TYR A 607 -39.68 -10.04 7.33
CA TYR A 607 -38.87 -11.11 6.73
C TYR A 607 -37.99 -11.76 7.79
N ARG A 608 -37.90 -13.10 7.76
CA ARG A 608 -37.03 -13.88 8.66
C ARG A 608 -35.75 -14.28 7.91
N PHE A 609 -34.73 -13.43 7.94
CA PHE A 609 -33.44 -13.69 7.32
C PHE A 609 -32.67 -14.81 8.00
#